data_f016877c3ef5855747e79031cdfa0bfc
#
_entry.id   f016877c3ef5855747e79031cdfa0bfc
#
_cell.length_a   1.000
_cell.length_b   1.000
_cell.length_c   1.000
_cell.angle_alpha   90.00
_cell.angle_beta   90.00
_cell.angle_gamma   90.00
#
_symmetry.space_group_name_H-M   'P 1'
#
loop_
_entity.id
_entity.type
_entity.pdbx_description
1 polymer ?
#
loop_
_entity_poly.entity_id
_entity_poly.type
_entity_poly.pdbx_seq_one_letter_code
_entity_poly.pdbx_strand_id
1 'polypeptide(L)'
;LALEKEMTLTLKLLDYEWKFYGKIDRIDRRGDKIMILDYKTGSVKDPPSIKSLLECPLPQDLDWESLALIRRKIRDLQLPLYLFLYSGGNKKALFLTNAAYVVLSRSQTEEQEREKRLIKNNVETWANWLSESLPRVLGFLLKHIMYSDFYFKATDEESCQFCDYEPICHFSW
;
A
#
# COMPACT_ATOMS: atom_id res chain seq x y z
N LEU A 1 -0.30 7.86 21.28
CA LEU A 1 0.24 6.51 21.50
C LEU A 1 -0.89 5.51 21.54
N ALA A 2 -0.86 4.56 20.65
CA ALA A 2 -1.81 3.46 20.61
C ALA A 2 -1.12 2.18 20.13
N LEU A 3 -1.57 1.05 20.67
CA LEU A 3 -1.20 -0.30 20.23
C LEU A 3 -2.44 -0.97 19.62
N GLU A 4 -2.23 -1.75 18.57
CA GLU A 4 -3.28 -2.56 17.91
C GLU A 4 -4.55 -1.76 17.58
N LYS A 5 -4.37 -0.55 17.05
CA LYS A 5 -5.50 0.35 16.79
C LYS A 5 -6.25 -0.03 15.53
N GLU A 6 -7.52 -0.35 15.70
CA GLU A 6 -8.45 -0.52 14.58
C GLU A 6 -8.83 0.83 13.97
N MET A 7 -8.80 0.91 12.65
CA MET A 7 -9.14 2.08 11.87
C MET A 7 -10.15 1.70 10.80
N THR A 8 -11.10 2.57 10.60
CA THR A 8 -12.10 2.43 9.54
C THR A 8 -12.25 3.74 8.80
N LEU A 9 -12.35 3.66 7.48
CA LEU A 9 -12.62 4.81 6.61
C LEU A 9 -13.64 4.39 5.56
N THR A 10 -14.72 5.17 5.43
CA THR A 10 -15.70 4.99 4.36
C THR A 10 -15.41 5.98 3.25
N LEU A 11 -15.28 5.48 2.02
CA LEU A 11 -15.05 6.27 0.81
C LEU A 11 -16.12 5.97 -0.22
N LYS A 12 -16.59 7.00 -0.91
CA LYS A 12 -17.41 6.83 -2.10
C LYS A 12 -16.51 6.69 -3.32
N LEU A 13 -16.45 5.47 -3.89
CA LEU A 13 -15.69 5.15 -5.09
C LEU A 13 -16.59 4.36 -6.05
N LEU A 14 -16.56 4.66 -7.33
CA LEU A 14 -17.33 3.96 -8.36
C LEU A 14 -18.86 3.93 -8.05
N ASP A 15 -19.41 5.04 -7.56
CA ASP A 15 -20.81 5.17 -7.13
C ASP A 15 -21.27 4.30 -5.96
N TYR A 16 -20.34 3.58 -5.32
CA TYR A 16 -20.58 2.78 -4.12
C TYR A 16 -19.84 3.36 -2.90
N GLU A 17 -20.40 3.09 -1.71
CA GLU A 17 -19.73 3.33 -0.46
C GLU A 17 -18.88 2.10 -0.08
N TRP A 18 -17.57 2.30 0.04
CA TRP A 18 -16.61 1.29 0.41
C TRP A 18 -16.08 1.53 1.82
N LYS A 19 -16.20 0.52 2.65
CA LYS A 19 -15.65 0.54 4.00
C LYS A 19 -14.28 -0.13 4.01
N PHE A 20 -13.23 0.68 4.17
CA PHE A 20 -11.88 0.20 4.37
C PHE A 20 -11.63 0.00 5.86
N TYR A 21 -11.05 -1.13 6.19
CA TYR A 21 -10.68 -1.50 7.56
C TYR A 21 -9.22 -1.86 7.62
N GLY A 22 -8.54 -1.46 8.69
CA GLY A 22 -7.16 -1.84 8.95
C GLY A 22 -6.88 -1.84 10.44
N LYS A 23 -5.95 -2.70 10.88
CA LYS A 23 -5.43 -2.74 12.24
C LYS A 23 -3.98 -2.31 12.18
N ILE A 24 -3.65 -1.23 12.89
CA ILE A 24 -2.30 -0.66 12.98
C ILE A 24 -1.64 -1.21 14.24
N ASP A 25 -0.45 -1.80 14.11
CA ASP A 25 0.25 -2.42 15.25
C ASP A 25 0.61 -1.38 16.31
N ARG A 26 1.18 -0.24 15.89
CA ARG A 26 1.59 0.80 16.83
C ARG A 26 1.55 2.20 16.21
N ILE A 27 1.13 3.18 17.01
CA ILE A 27 1.18 4.61 16.67
C ILE A 27 1.98 5.34 17.75
N ASP A 28 3.05 6.00 17.34
CA ASP A 28 3.90 6.81 18.20
C ASP A 28 3.76 8.30 17.91
N ARG A 29 3.95 9.12 18.94
CA ARG A 29 4.17 10.56 18.77
C ARG A 29 5.66 10.85 18.92
N ARG A 30 6.24 11.49 17.93
CA ARG A 30 7.66 11.89 17.91
C ARG A 30 7.75 13.41 17.66
N GLY A 31 7.78 14.17 18.77
CA GLY A 31 7.58 15.62 18.72
C GLY A 31 6.18 15.96 18.21
N ASP A 32 6.11 16.79 17.17
CA ASP A 32 4.84 17.17 16.53
C ASP A 32 4.36 16.20 15.46
N LYS A 33 5.14 15.14 15.19
CA LYS A 33 4.82 14.15 14.16
C LYS A 33 4.28 12.86 14.74
N ILE A 34 3.41 12.22 13.95
CA ILE A 34 2.90 10.88 14.22
C ILE A 34 3.67 9.88 13.36
N MET A 35 4.07 8.77 13.97
CA MET A 35 4.72 7.65 13.30
C MET A 35 3.85 6.39 13.46
N ILE A 36 3.41 5.86 12.35
CA ILE A 36 2.70 4.58 12.27
C ILE A 36 3.72 3.48 12.04
N LEU A 37 3.71 2.47 12.88
CA LEU A 37 4.69 1.38 12.84
C LEU A 37 3.97 0.05 12.61
N ASP A 38 4.55 -0.74 11.73
CA ASP A 38 4.13 -2.11 11.44
C ASP A 38 5.30 -3.06 11.64
N TYR A 39 5.13 -4.06 12.50
CA TYR A 39 6.19 -4.98 12.87
C TYR A 39 6.30 -6.16 11.90
N LYS A 40 7.53 -6.42 11.46
CA LYS A 40 7.82 -7.53 10.54
C LYS A 40 8.90 -8.45 11.13
N THR A 41 8.59 -9.74 11.24
CA THR A 41 9.51 -10.76 11.77
C THR A 41 10.45 -11.33 10.72
N GLY A 42 10.10 -11.20 9.43
CA GLY A 42 10.88 -11.68 8.30
C GLY A 42 11.64 -10.57 7.57
N SER A 43 12.24 -10.93 6.43
CA SER A 43 12.84 -9.95 5.52
C SER A 43 11.77 -9.09 4.87
N VAL A 44 11.98 -7.79 4.82
CA VAL A 44 11.06 -6.83 4.22
C VAL A 44 11.75 -6.07 3.12
N LYS A 45 11.12 -6.00 1.94
CA LYS A 45 11.55 -5.09 0.87
C LYS A 45 11.33 -3.65 1.33
N ASP A 46 12.09 -2.72 0.76
CA ASP A 46 11.86 -1.30 1.03
C ASP A 46 10.45 -0.88 0.59
N PRO A 47 9.80 0.03 1.34
CA PRO A 47 8.53 0.61 0.92
C PRO A 47 8.64 1.26 -0.46
N PRO A 48 7.51 1.42 -1.20
CA PRO A 48 7.54 2.03 -2.52
C PRO A 48 8.11 3.44 -2.47
N SER A 49 8.87 3.84 -3.48
CA SER A 49 9.34 5.21 -3.61
C SER A 49 8.29 6.11 -4.26
N ILE A 50 8.24 7.38 -3.88
CA ILE A 50 7.33 8.34 -4.52
C ILE A 50 7.57 8.45 -6.03
N LYS A 51 8.83 8.33 -6.48
CA LYS A 51 9.17 8.31 -7.90
C LYS A 51 8.49 7.16 -8.63
N SER A 52 8.58 5.94 -8.08
CA SER A 52 7.94 4.76 -8.66
C SER A 52 6.41 4.89 -8.74
N LEU A 53 5.80 5.52 -7.73
CA LEU A 53 4.35 5.75 -7.68
C LEU A 53 3.90 6.79 -8.71
N LEU A 54 4.66 7.87 -8.91
CA LEU A 54 4.34 8.90 -9.91
C LEU A 54 4.52 8.41 -11.36
N GLU A 55 5.39 7.44 -11.57
CA GLU A 55 5.59 6.80 -12.88
C GLU A 55 4.47 5.80 -13.24
N CYS A 56 3.52 5.58 -12.33
CA CYS A 56 2.41 4.67 -12.55
C CYS A 56 1.21 5.45 -13.13
N PRO A 57 0.94 5.39 -14.42
CA PRO A 57 -0.27 5.99 -14.99
C PRO A 57 -1.50 5.27 -14.43
N LEU A 58 -2.55 6.04 -14.16
CA LEU A 58 -3.83 5.50 -13.77
C LEU A 58 -4.74 5.47 -15.00
N PRO A 59 -4.96 4.32 -15.61
CA PRO A 59 -5.82 4.21 -16.78
C PRO A 59 -7.28 4.48 -16.38
N GLN A 60 -8.06 4.93 -17.35
CA GLN A 60 -9.49 5.14 -17.13
C GLN A 60 -10.28 3.84 -17.34
N ASP A 61 -9.80 2.97 -18.20
CA ASP A 61 -10.45 1.72 -18.57
C ASP A 61 -9.82 0.50 -17.89
N LEU A 62 -10.61 -0.58 -17.81
CA LEU A 62 -10.13 -1.87 -17.33
C LEU A 62 -9.22 -2.48 -18.39
N ASP A 63 -7.95 -2.64 -18.04
CA ASP A 63 -7.02 -3.41 -18.87
C ASP A 63 -5.98 -4.11 -17.98
N TRP A 64 -5.56 -5.28 -18.43
CA TRP A 64 -4.65 -6.14 -17.67
C TRP A 64 -3.20 -5.64 -17.66
N GLU A 65 -2.79 -4.92 -18.70
CA GLU A 65 -1.44 -4.36 -18.79
C GLU A 65 -1.25 -3.27 -17.73
N SER A 66 -2.26 -2.42 -17.57
CA SER A 66 -2.28 -1.40 -16.52
C SER A 66 -2.31 -2.01 -15.14
N LEU A 67 -3.08 -3.08 -14.90
CA LEU A 67 -3.08 -3.79 -13.62
C LEU A 67 -1.71 -4.39 -13.32
N ALA A 68 -1.07 -5.04 -14.30
CA ALA A 68 0.27 -5.60 -14.15
C ALA A 68 1.32 -4.49 -13.88
N LEU A 69 1.19 -3.33 -14.54
CA LEU A 69 2.05 -2.18 -14.31
C LEU A 69 1.88 -1.61 -12.90
N ILE A 70 0.63 -1.42 -12.44
CA ILE A 70 0.32 -0.96 -11.08
C ILE A 70 0.96 -1.91 -10.07
N ARG A 71 0.73 -3.21 -10.19
CA ARG A 71 1.31 -4.23 -9.31
C ARG A 71 2.84 -4.14 -9.25
N ARG A 72 3.50 -4.03 -10.41
CA ARG A 72 4.96 -3.95 -10.50
C ARG A 72 5.52 -2.66 -9.89
N LYS A 73 4.84 -1.52 -10.05
CA LYS A 73 5.30 -0.20 -9.60
C LYS A 73 4.95 0.07 -8.13
N ILE A 74 3.76 -0.29 -7.72
CA ILE A 74 3.28 -0.01 -6.35
C ILE A 74 3.76 -1.08 -5.37
N ARG A 75 3.82 -2.33 -5.77
CA ARG A 75 4.29 -3.52 -5.02
C ARG A 75 3.61 -3.73 -3.67
N ASP A 76 3.53 -2.70 -2.84
CA ASP A 76 3.02 -2.75 -1.49
C ASP A 76 2.25 -1.47 -1.16
N LEU A 77 0.99 -1.64 -0.78
CA LEU A 77 0.09 -0.55 -0.40
C LEU A 77 -0.12 -0.46 1.12
N GLN A 78 0.46 -1.34 1.93
CA GLN A 78 0.15 -1.42 3.36
C GLN A 78 0.43 -0.10 4.09
N LEU A 79 1.67 0.41 4.02
CA LEU A 79 2.00 1.68 4.67
C LEU A 79 1.26 2.89 4.08
N PRO A 80 1.12 3.04 2.74
CA PRO A 80 0.26 4.06 2.15
C PRO A 80 -1.18 4.01 2.65
N LEU A 81 -1.79 2.82 2.74
CA LEU A 81 -3.15 2.64 3.25
C LEU A 81 -3.27 3.00 4.73
N TYR A 82 -2.30 2.63 5.56
CA TYR A 82 -2.31 3.02 6.97
C TYR A 82 -2.26 4.53 7.17
N LEU A 83 -1.42 5.25 6.40
CA LEU A 83 -1.39 6.71 6.42
C LEU A 83 -2.72 7.30 5.99
N PHE A 84 -3.30 6.75 4.94
CA PHE A 84 -4.58 7.20 4.40
C PHE A 84 -5.73 6.97 5.39
N LEU A 85 -5.82 5.78 5.98
CA LEU A 85 -6.82 5.45 7.00
C LEU A 85 -6.68 6.36 8.23
N TYR A 86 -5.44 6.56 8.71
CA TYR A 86 -5.18 7.38 9.89
C TYR A 86 -5.53 8.85 9.67
N SER A 87 -5.19 9.40 8.51
CA SER A 87 -5.43 10.81 8.17
C SER A 87 -6.87 11.08 7.71
N GLY A 88 -7.65 10.04 7.40
CA GLY A 88 -8.95 10.18 6.73
C GLY A 88 -8.84 10.82 5.35
N GLY A 89 -7.69 10.70 4.68
CA GLY A 89 -7.39 11.38 3.42
C GLY A 89 -7.13 12.88 3.55
N ASN A 90 -7.08 13.42 4.77
CA ASN A 90 -6.83 14.83 5.02
C ASN A 90 -5.37 15.20 4.77
N LYS A 91 -5.13 16.05 3.76
CA LYS A 91 -3.79 16.47 3.34
C LYS A 91 -2.98 17.12 4.46
N LYS A 92 -3.59 17.95 5.31
CA LYS A 92 -2.90 18.61 6.43
C LYS A 92 -2.41 17.58 7.47
N ALA A 93 -3.21 16.56 7.77
CA ALA A 93 -2.80 15.48 8.67
C ALA A 93 -1.65 14.66 8.08
N LEU A 94 -1.62 14.45 6.76
CA LEU A 94 -0.55 13.73 6.06
C LEU A 94 0.82 14.41 6.17
N PHE A 95 0.88 15.75 6.27
CA PHE A 95 2.14 16.47 6.50
C PHE A 95 2.79 16.16 7.85
N LEU A 96 1.98 15.76 8.84
CA LEU A 96 2.43 15.48 10.20
C LEU A 96 2.54 13.98 10.49
N THR A 97 2.32 13.14 9.49
CA THR A 97 2.27 11.68 9.67
C THR A 97 3.27 10.98 8.76
N ASN A 98 3.90 9.94 9.28
CA ASN A 98 4.71 9.01 8.48
C ASN A 98 4.42 7.57 8.91
N ALA A 99 4.85 6.60 8.10
CA ALA A 99 4.74 5.19 8.41
C ALA A 99 6.06 4.47 8.15
N ALA A 100 6.31 3.38 8.88
CA ALA A 100 7.50 2.57 8.70
C ALA A 100 7.24 1.09 9.02
N TYR A 101 7.97 0.21 8.34
CA TYR A 101 8.19 -1.15 8.81
C TYR A 101 9.27 -1.16 9.86
N VAL A 102 9.02 -1.90 10.95
CA VAL A 102 10.02 -2.19 11.98
C VAL A 102 10.41 -3.66 11.87
N VAL A 103 11.62 -3.91 11.40
CA VAL A 103 12.12 -5.27 11.17
C VAL A 103 12.69 -5.81 12.48
N LEU A 104 12.11 -6.92 12.97
CA LEU A 104 12.48 -7.57 14.23
C LEU A 104 13.55 -8.67 14.07
N SER A 105 14.17 -8.78 12.88
CA SER A 105 15.20 -9.77 12.61
C SER A 105 16.44 -9.56 13.50
N ARG A 106 17.01 -10.65 14.02
CA ARG A 106 18.20 -10.63 14.88
C ARG A 106 19.50 -10.18 14.17
N SER A 107 19.51 -10.16 12.83
CA SER A 107 20.70 -9.85 12.04
C SER A 107 20.97 -8.35 11.85
N GLN A 108 20.05 -7.47 12.23
CA GLN A 108 20.24 -6.03 12.08
C GLN A 108 20.66 -5.39 13.40
N THR A 109 21.87 -4.85 13.44
CA THR A 109 22.51 -4.33 14.65
C THR A 109 22.20 -2.87 14.95
N GLU A 110 21.85 -2.07 13.94
CA GLU A 110 21.55 -0.64 14.13
C GLU A 110 20.05 -0.34 14.10
N GLU A 111 19.60 0.50 15.03
CA GLU A 111 18.18 0.88 15.17
C GLU A 111 17.64 1.58 13.93
N GLN A 112 18.48 2.34 13.22
CA GLN A 112 18.12 3.03 11.98
C GLN A 112 17.89 2.08 10.80
N GLU A 113 18.58 0.96 10.75
CA GLU A 113 18.39 -0.07 9.71
C GLU A 113 17.10 -0.86 9.92
N ARG A 114 16.61 -0.93 11.16
CA ARG A 114 15.37 -1.62 11.50
C ARG A 114 14.11 -0.88 11.08
N GLU A 115 14.18 0.46 10.97
CA GLU A 115 13.02 1.30 10.65
C GLU A 115 13.04 1.73 9.18
N LYS A 116 12.30 1.02 8.34
CA LYS A 116 12.15 1.33 6.91
C LYS A 116 10.99 2.28 6.68
N ARG A 117 11.29 3.58 6.64
CA ARG A 117 10.28 4.65 6.49
C ARG A 117 9.75 4.76 5.08
N LEU A 118 8.44 4.99 4.96
CA LEU A 118 7.79 5.28 3.69
C LEU A 118 8.20 6.66 3.15
N ILE A 119 8.05 7.70 3.96
CA ILE A 119 8.37 9.07 3.57
C ILE A 119 9.76 9.43 4.09
N LYS A 120 10.74 9.43 3.19
CA LYS A 120 12.13 9.85 3.49
C LYS A 120 12.34 11.33 3.16
N ASN A 121 11.69 11.82 2.10
CA ASN A 121 11.75 13.18 1.60
C ASN A 121 10.46 13.52 0.81
N ASN A 122 10.35 14.73 0.26
CA ASN A 122 9.24 15.13 -0.61
C ASN A 122 7.85 14.95 0.04
N VAL A 123 7.70 15.36 1.31
CA VAL A 123 6.46 15.17 2.10
C VAL A 123 5.24 15.72 1.37
N GLU A 124 5.37 16.87 0.70
CA GLU A 124 4.27 17.48 -0.07
C GLU A 124 3.81 16.59 -1.22
N THR A 125 4.75 16.05 -1.99
CA THR A 125 4.45 15.13 -3.10
C THR A 125 3.76 13.88 -2.60
N TRP A 126 4.20 13.35 -1.46
CA TRP A 126 3.55 12.22 -0.80
C TRP A 126 2.12 12.56 -0.34
N ALA A 127 1.93 13.73 0.29
CA ALA A 127 0.62 14.16 0.75
C ALA A 127 -0.36 14.32 -0.42
N ASN A 128 0.09 14.88 -1.56
CA ASN A 128 -0.70 14.99 -2.78
C ASN A 128 -1.05 13.60 -3.35
N TRP A 129 -0.05 12.72 -3.46
CA TRP A 129 -0.28 11.37 -3.98
C TRP A 129 -1.26 10.58 -3.11
N LEU A 130 -1.10 10.62 -1.80
CA LEU A 130 -1.97 9.91 -0.85
C LEU A 130 -3.41 10.46 -0.86
N SER A 131 -3.59 11.79 -0.98
CA SER A 131 -4.93 12.39 -0.94
C SER A 131 -5.67 12.33 -2.27
N GLU A 132 -4.97 12.34 -3.41
CA GLU A 132 -5.57 12.48 -4.74
C GLU A 132 -5.40 11.23 -5.61
N SER A 133 -4.19 10.65 -5.64
CA SER A 133 -3.89 9.52 -6.52
C SER A 133 -4.25 8.17 -5.91
N LEU A 134 -4.01 7.98 -4.62
CA LEU A 134 -4.34 6.71 -3.95
C LEU A 134 -5.83 6.34 -4.05
N PRO A 135 -6.80 7.25 -3.83
CA PRO A 135 -8.22 6.92 -4.05
C PRO A 135 -8.52 6.47 -5.49
N ARG A 136 -7.84 7.04 -6.48
CA ARG A 136 -7.99 6.63 -7.88
C ARG A 136 -7.41 5.23 -8.12
N VAL A 137 -6.23 4.92 -7.54
CA VAL A 137 -5.65 3.55 -7.57
C VAL A 137 -6.63 2.56 -6.95
N LEU A 138 -7.18 2.88 -5.78
CA LEU A 138 -8.16 2.03 -5.11
C LEU A 138 -9.42 1.83 -5.95
N GLY A 139 -9.95 2.90 -6.55
CA GLY A 139 -11.09 2.83 -7.45
C GLY A 139 -10.82 1.94 -8.67
N PHE A 140 -9.64 2.06 -9.27
CA PHE A 140 -9.23 1.20 -10.38
C PHE A 140 -9.13 -0.28 -9.97
N LEU A 141 -8.51 -0.59 -8.83
CA LEU A 141 -8.41 -1.96 -8.32
C LEU A 141 -9.79 -2.54 -7.99
N LEU A 142 -10.66 -1.76 -7.35
CA LEU A 142 -12.03 -2.18 -7.05
C LEU A 142 -12.85 -2.42 -8.31
N LYS A 143 -12.67 -1.57 -9.34
CA LYS A 143 -13.31 -1.76 -10.65
C LYS A 143 -12.90 -3.08 -11.28
N HIS A 144 -11.61 -3.45 -11.21
CA HIS A 144 -11.14 -4.76 -11.66
C HIS A 144 -11.77 -5.91 -10.86
N ILE A 145 -11.83 -5.80 -9.54
CA ILE A 145 -12.43 -6.84 -8.67
C ILE A 145 -13.91 -7.04 -9.00
N MET A 146 -14.64 -5.96 -9.32
CA MET A 146 -16.10 -6.04 -9.55
C MET A 146 -16.49 -6.47 -10.95
N TYR A 147 -15.72 -6.09 -11.97
CA TYR A 147 -16.17 -6.13 -13.36
C TYR A 147 -15.26 -6.92 -14.28
N SER A 148 -14.08 -7.38 -13.83
CA SER A 148 -13.23 -8.23 -14.65
C SER A 148 -13.58 -9.69 -14.46
N ASP A 149 -13.54 -10.44 -15.58
CA ASP A 149 -13.58 -11.91 -15.51
C ASP A 149 -12.32 -12.42 -14.81
N PHE A 150 -12.48 -13.33 -13.83
CA PHE A 150 -11.39 -13.81 -12.98
C PHE A 150 -10.50 -14.88 -13.65
N TYR A 151 -10.20 -14.73 -14.94
CA TYR A 151 -9.27 -15.62 -15.65
C TYR A 151 -7.85 -15.04 -15.73
N PHE A 152 -7.38 -14.43 -14.63
CA PHE A 152 -6.07 -13.82 -14.63
C PHE A 152 -4.98 -14.86 -14.42
N LYS A 153 -4.23 -15.15 -15.46
CA LYS A 153 -2.95 -15.83 -15.37
C LYS A 153 -1.86 -14.79 -15.11
N ALA A 154 -1.07 -15.00 -14.06
CA ALA A 154 0.08 -14.14 -13.80
C ALA A 154 1.01 -14.14 -15.02
N THR A 155 1.45 -12.96 -15.43
CA THR A 155 2.33 -12.80 -16.61
C THR A 155 3.81 -12.93 -16.25
N ASP A 156 4.14 -13.03 -14.96
CA ASP A 156 5.49 -13.17 -14.47
C ASP A 156 5.66 -14.49 -13.69
N GLU A 157 6.74 -15.19 -13.95
CA GLU A 157 7.07 -16.47 -13.30
C GLU A 157 7.33 -16.33 -11.79
N GLU A 158 7.81 -15.16 -11.34
CA GLU A 158 8.03 -14.91 -9.91
C GLU A 158 6.73 -14.98 -9.12
N SER A 159 5.60 -14.58 -9.74
CA SER A 159 4.28 -14.62 -9.10
C SER A 159 3.72 -16.04 -8.96
N CYS A 160 4.21 -16.97 -9.76
CA CYS A 160 3.77 -18.37 -9.71
C CYS A 160 4.55 -19.21 -8.70
N GLN A 161 5.79 -18.83 -8.39
CA GLN A 161 6.73 -19.64 -7.59
C GLN A 161 6.20 -20.09 -6.22
N PHE A 162 5.30 -19.31 -5.60
CA PHE A 162 4.68 -19.63 -4.31
C PHE A 162 3.15 -19.46 -4.34
N CYS A 163 2.54 -19.63 -5.50
CA CYS A 163 1.10 -19.47 -5.69
C CYS A 163 0.39 -20.81 -5.47
N ASP A 164 -0.54 -20.86 -4.53
CA ASP A 164 -1.35 -22.05 -4.24
C ASP A 164 -2.21 -22.52 -5.44
N TYR A 165 -2.45 -21.62 -6.40
CA TYR A 165 -3.22 -21.87 -7.62
C TYR A 165 -2.36 -22.24 -8.83
N GLU A 166 -1.03 -22.27 -8.69
CA GLU A 166 -0.10 -22.57 -9.79
C GLU A 166 -0.47 -23.85 -10.55
N PRO A 167 -0.80 -24.98 -9.87
CA PRO A 167 -1.17 -26.22 -10.56
C PRO A 167 -2.41 -26.08 -11.43
N ILE A 168 -3.36 -25.21 -11.05
CA ILE A 168 -4.60 -24.98 -11.82
C ILE A 168 -4.36 -24.06 -13.01
N CYS A 169 -3.50 -23.05 -12.83
CA CYS A 169 -3.20 -22.07 -13.87
C CYS A 169 -2.37 -22.63 -15.04
N HIS A 170 -1.58 -23.68 -14.81
CA HIS A 170 -0.73 -24.30 -15.82
C HIS A 170 -1.45 -25.38 -16.66
N PHE A 171 -2.67 -25.77 -16.31
CA PHE A 171 -3.47 -26.58 -17.20
C PHE A 171 -3.92 -25.73 -18.38
N SER A 172 -3.26 -25.92 -19.51
CA SER A 172 -3.77 -25.46 -20.81
C SER A 172 -5.00 -26.29 -21.17
N TRP A 173 -6.13 -25.64 -21.26
CA TRP A 173 -7.35 -26.21 -21.85
C TRP A 173 -7.24 -26.17 -23.38
#